data_34f91fc9fab798db89835f59e7f4c712
#
_entry.id   34f91fc9fab798db89835f59e7f4c712
#
_cell.length_a   1.000
_cell.length_b   1.000
_cell.length_c   1.000
_cell.angle_alpha   90.00
_cell.angle_beta   90.00
_cell.angle_gamma   90.00
#
_symmetry.space_group_name_H-M   'P 1'
#
loop_
_entity.id
_entity.type
_entity.pdbx_description
1 polymer ?
#
loop_
_entity_poly.entity_id
_entity_poly.type
_entity_poly.pdbx_seq_one_letter_code
_entity_poly.pdbx_strand_id
1 'polypeptide(L)'
;DKILGKYFLDNFVKKINELTPNINFKNRNFLKFKKNTIPLQQTKDVYKKRNKFEEKELKELSILFLAINNLDIFRKNIELISEITFSNELLNEFKKKLIDYLLSEEFFDRKILEVKHFDQKFENIINVIKSDAPVKIIYKNKSEAEIVSIFNEILNEIEKIDLRKKIESLETKVSLNLDEKLYTELLSLRNQLKGG
;
A
#
# COMPACT_ATOMS: atom_id res chain seq x y z
N ASP A 1 39.80 -14.76 14.36
CA ASP A 1 40.08 -16.10 14.86
C ASP A 1 39.10 -17.09 14.23
N LYS A 2 39.57 -17.90 13.23
CA LYS A 2 38.75 -18.81 12.45
C LYS A 2 38.16 -19.97 13.32
N ILE A 3 38.82 -20.33 14.41
CA ILE A 3 38.40 -21.38 15.30
C ILE A 3 37.19 -20.92 16.13
N LEU A 4 37.23 -19.71 16.63
CA LEU A 4 36.14 -19.09 17.39
C LEU A 4 34.87 -18.94 16.53
N GLY A 5 35.03 -18.49 15.30
CA GLY A 5 33.93 -18.34 14.33
C GLY A 5 33.23 -19.68 14.02
N LYS A 6 34.04 -20.76 13.84
CA LYS A 6 33.50 -22.12 13.62
C LYS A 6 32.72 -22.63 14.83
N TYR A 7 33.27 -22.42 16.03
CA TYR A 7 32.61 -22.84 17.29
C TYR A 7 31.24 -22.15 17.48
N PHE A 8 31.14 -20.83 17.20
CA PHE A 8 29.87 -20.10 17.28
C PHE A 8 28.88 -20.60 16.23
N LEU A 9 29.33 -20.89 15.01
CA LEU A 9 28.48 -21.39 13.94
C LEU A 9 27.91 -22.76 14.28
N ASP A 10 28.75 -23.67 14.78
CA ASP A 10 28.35 -25.04 15.16
C ASP A 10 27.36 -25.01 16.35
N ASN A 11 27.58 -24.15 17.34
CA ASN A 11 26.65 -23.95 18.46
C ASN A 11 25.30 -23.33 18.00
N PHE A 12 25.32 -22.42 17.06
CA PHE A 12 24.13 -21.80 16.51
C PHE A 12 23.29 -22.80 15.72
N VAL A 13 23.94 -23.58 14.86
CA VAL A 13 23.29 -24.66 14.11
C VAL A 13 22.70 -25.73 15.03
N LYS A 14 23.43 -26.10 16.12
CA LYS A 14 22.93 -27.03 17.12
C LYS A 14 21.67 -26.51 17.82
N LYS A 15 21.63 -25.25 18.24
CA LYS A 15 20.44 -24.62 18.85
C LYS A 15 19.26 -24.53 17.89
N ILE A 16 19.49 -24.22 16.62
CA ILE A 16 18.43 -24.24 15.62
C ILE A 16 17.84 -25.63 15.44
N ASN A 17 18.69 -26.66 15.39
CA ASN A 17 18.24 -28.07 15.27
C ASN A 17 17.49 -28.56 16.51
N GLU A 18 17.80 -28.03 17.69
CA GLU A 18 17.08 -28.34 18.94
C GLU A 18 15.69 -27.66 18.97
N LEU A 19 15.54 -26.49 18.36
CA LEU A 19 14.29 -25.73 18.31
C LEU A 19 13.37 -26.18 17.16
N THR A 20 13.91 -26.81 16.12
CA THR A 20 13.11 -27.35 15.01
C THR A 20 12.68 -28.78 15.32
N PRO A 21 11.37 -29.10 15.26
CA PRO A 21 10.92 -30.48 15.44
C PRO A 21 11.64 -31.37 14.41
N ASN A 22 12.15 -32.52 14.92
CA ASN A 22 12.95 -33.49 14.17
C ASN A 22 12.15 -34.04 12.97
N ILE A 23 12.09 -33.28 11.90
CA ILE A 23 11.58 -33.74 10.62
C ILE A 23 12.73 -34.53 10.01
N ASN A 24 12.60 -35.88 10.03
CA ASN A 24 13.53 -36.79 9.40
C ASN A 24 13.70 -36.44 7.91
N PHE A 25 14.68 -35.63 7.60
CA PHE A 25 15.04 -35.24 6.22
C PHE A 25 15.73 -36.37 5.43
N LYS A 26 15.85 -37.60 6.02
CA LYS A 26 16.59 -38.69 5.39
C LYS A 26 16.01 -39.20 4.06
N ASN A 27 14.79 -38.80 3.66
CA ASN A 27 14.19 -39.26 2.39
C ASN A 27 13.48 -38.17 1.57
N ARG A 28 13.81 -36.89 1.75
CA ARG A 28 13.46 -35.93 0.74
C ARG A 28 14.54 -35.91 -0.33
N ASN A 29 14.32 -36.69 -1.40
CA ASN A 29 14.88 -36.32 -2.69
C ASN A 29 14.52 -34.83 -2.87
N PHE A 30 15.47 -33.95 -2.59
CA PHE A 30 15.42 -32.57 -3.05
C PHE A 30 15.23 -32.67 -4.55
N LEU A 31 13.98 -32.61 -4.97
CA LEU A 31 13.67 -32.36 -6.35
C LEU A 31 14.52 -31.15 -6.71
N LYS A 32 15.62 -31.41 -7.42
CA LYS A 32 16.46 -30.38 -8.02
C LYS A 32 15.46 -29.49 -8.76
N PHE A 33 15.07 -28.38 -8.19
CA PHE A 33 14.25 -27.38 -8.86
C PHE A 33 15.00 -27.08 -10.14
N LYS A 34 14.52 -27.65 -11.24
CA LYS A 34 15.06 -27.34 -12.57
C LYS A 34 14.92 -25.83 -12.67
N LYS A 35 16.07 -25.12 -12.76
CA LYS A 35 16.14 -23.65 -12.89
C LYS A 35 15.30 -23.06 -14.05
N ASN A 36 14.66 -23.93 -14.84
CA ASN A 36 13.90 -23.60 -16.04
C ASN A 36 12.42 -23.98 -15.96
N THR A 37 11.81 -24.05 -14.77
CA THR A 37 10.34 -24.13 -14.73
C THR A 37 9.80 -22.78 -15.20
N ILE A 38 9.22 -22.79 -16.40
CA ILE A 38 8.49 -21.64 -16.92
C ILE A 38 7.37 -21.33 -15.93
N PRO A 39 7.31 -20.13 -15.31
CA PRO A 39 6.24 -19.79 -14.38
C PRO A 39 4.88 -20.01 -15.03
N LEU A 40 3.92 -20.57 -14.31
CA LEU A 40 2.55 -20.71 -14.75
C LEU A 40 2.03 -19.37 -15.31
N GLN A 41 1.20 -19.41 -16.35
CA GLN A 41 0.65 -18.19 -16.95
C GLN A 41 -0.03 -17.29 -15.89
N GLN A 42 -0.75 -17.91 -14.97
CA GLN A 42 -1.36 -17.20 -13.83
C GLN A 42 -0.34 -16.45 -12.96
N THR A 43 0.84 -17.05 -12.71
CA THR A 43 1.92 -16.40 -11.96
C THR A 43 2.51 -15.22 -12.72
N LYS A 44 2.65 -15.35 -14.07
CA LYS A 44 3.10 -14.25 -14.93
C LYS A 44 2.09 -13.11 -14.95
N ASP A 45 0.81 -13.42 -14.99
CA ASP A 45 -0.26 -12.42 -15.00
C ASP A 45 -0.37 -11.68 -13.67
N VAL A 46 -0.18 -12.39 -12.54
CA VAL A 46 -0.07 -11.76 -11.21
C VAL A 46 1.15 -10.85 -11.13
N TYR A 47 2.31 -11.28 -11.65
CA TYR A 47 3.52 -10.45 -11.70
C TYR A 47 3.36 -9.21 -12.59
N LYS A 48 2.73 -9.36 -13.76
CA LYS A 48 2.43 -8.23 -14.65
C LYS A 48 1.47 -7.24 -14.01
N LYS A 49 0.43 -7.73 -13.31
CA LYS A 49 -0.51 -6.88 -12.59
C LYS A 49 0.16 -6.15 -11.41
N ARG A 50 1.05 -6.83 -10.69
CA ARG A 50 1.77 -6.26 -9.54
C ARG A 50 2.72 -5.11 -9.94
N ASN A 51 3.31 -5.18 -11.14
CA ASN A 51 4.20 -4.15 -11.66
C ASN A 51 3.47 -3.03 -12.43
N LYS A 52 2.13 -3.08 -12.48
CA LYS A 52 1.32 -2.09 -13.22
C LYS A 52 1.14 -0.79 -12.43
N PHE A 53 1.16 -0.88 -11.11
CA PHE A 53 0.91 0.25 -10.22
C PHE A 53 2.06 0.41 -9.22
N GLU A 54 2.40 1.64 -8.90
CA GLU A 54 3.29 1.96 -7.78
C GLU A 54 2.61 1.63 -6.43
N GLU A 55 3.42 1.51 -5.38
CA GLU A 55 2.90 1.22 -4.03
C GLU A 55 1.86 2.26 -3.57
N LYS A 56 2.13 3.54 -3.83
CA LYS A 56 1.22 4.63 -3.49
C LYS A 56 -0.09 4.51 -4.26
N GLU A 57 -0.05 4.25 -5.57
CA GLU A 57 -1.25 4.08 -6.39
C GLU A 57 -2.14 2.92 -5.91
N LEU A 58 -1.54 1.81 -5.45
CA LEU A 58 -2.31 0.69 -4.89
C LEU A 58 -3.06 1.08 -3.61
N LYS A 59 -2.47 1.94 -2.79
CA LYS A 59 -3.11 2.49 -1.58
C LYS A 59 -4.21 3.49 -1.93
N GLU A 60 -3.98 4.34 -2.93
CA GLU A 60 -4.98 5.27 -3.47
C GLU A 60 -6.20 4.52 -4.03
N LEU A 61 -5.97 3.44 -4.81
CA LEU A 61 -7.04 2.55 -5.28
C LEU A 61 -7.81 1.91 -4.11
N SER A 62 -7.10 1.56 -3.02
CA SER A 62 -7.72 0.98 -1.83
C SER A 62 -8.62 1.98 -1.10
N ILE A 63 -8.19 3.24 -0.97
CA ILE A 63 -9.04 4.31 -0.42
C ILE A 63 -10.29 4.50 -1.25
N LEU A 64 -10.15 4.60 -2.59
CA LEU A 64 -11.30 4.76 -3.48
C LEU A 64 -12.24 3.55 -3.45
N PHE A 65 -11.69 2.33 -3.30
CA PHE A 65 -12.51 1.14 -3.13
C PHE A 65 -13.34 1.20 -1.84
N LEU A 66 -12.71 1.58 -0.72
CA LEU A 66 -13.42 1.75 0.55
C LEU A 66 -14.47 2.85 0.46
N ALA A 67 -14.14 3.95 -0.22
CA ALA A 67 -15.04 5.07 -0.45
C ALA A 67 -16.30 4.67 -1.22
N ILE A 68 -16.14 3.96 -2.34
CA ILE A 68 -17.25 3.52 -3.19
C ILE A 68 -18.17 2.55 -2.44
N ASN A 69 -17.61 1.69 -1.58
CA ASN A 69 -18.39 0.68 -0.86
C ASN A 69 -18.92 1.16 0.49
N ASN A 70 -18.42 2.29 1.03
CA ASN A 70 -18.80 2.82 2.35
C ASN A 70 -18.88 4.36 2.30
N LEU A 71 -19.84 4.88 1.57
CA LEU A 71 -20.01 6.30 1.32
C LEU A 71 -20.14 7.13 2.61
N ASP A 72 -20.80 6.59 3.64
CA ASP A 72 -20.97 7.28 4.93
C ASP A 72 -19.62 7.47 5.67
N ILE A 73 -18.75 6.47 5.62
CA ILE A 73 -17.40 6.56 6.22
C ILE A 73 -16.57 7.59 5.46
N PHE A 74 -16.65 7.57 4.12
CA PHE A 74 -15.94 8.51 3.29
C PHE A 74 -16.41 9.95 3.52
N ARG A 75 -17.72 10.15 3.65
CA ARG A 75 -18.30 11.46 3.95
C ARG A 75 -17.82 12.03 5.28
N LYS A 76 -17.74 11.20 6.33
CA LYS A 76 -17.23 11.61 7.65
C LYS A 76 -15.75 12.04 7.61
N ASN A 77 -15.00 11.59 6.62
CA ASN A 77 -13.55 11.82 6.48
C ASN A 77 -13.20 12.66 5.25
N ILE A 78 -14.16 13.40 4.69
CA ILE A 78 -14.01 14.15 3.44
C ILE A 78 -12.84 15.15 3.48
N GLU A 79 -12.64 15.83 4.61
CA GLU A 79 -11.56 16.80 4.79
C GLU A 79 -10.20 16.14 4.61
N LEU A 80 -9.95 15.03 5.35
CA LEU A 80 -8.69 14.28 5.27
C LEU A 80 -8.41 13.79 3.85
N ILE A 81 -9.45 13.31 3.15
CA ILE A 81 -9.30 12.78 1.80
C ILE A 81 -9.07 13.90 0.78
N SER A 82 -9.67 15.08 0.99
CA SER A 82 -9.49 16.22 0.11
C SER A 82 -8.03 16.71 0.07
N GLU A 83 -7.34 16.65 1.20
CA GLU A 83 -5.94 17.08 1.37
C GLU A 83 -4.94 16.15 0.65
N ILE A 84 -5.27 14.86 0.48
CA ILE A 84 -4.36 13.92 -0.16
C ILE A 84 -4.31 14.18 -1.67
N THR A 85 -3.11 14.37 -2.20
CA THR A 85 -2.89 14.43 -3.64
C THR A 85 -2.56 13.03 -4.17
N PHE A 86 -3.41 12.50 -5.05
CA PHE A 86 -3.18 11.22 -5.69
C PHE A 86 -2.11 11.32 -6.77
N SER A 87 -1.34 10.25 -6.93
CA SER A 87 -0.23 10.18 -7.89
C SER A 87 -0.71 10.26 -9.33
N ASN A 88 -1.86 9.64 -9.62
CA ASN A 88 -2.46 9.61 -10.95
C ASN A 88 -3.51 10.73 -11.08
N GLU A 89 -3.35 11.58 -12.11
CA GLU A 89 -4.24 12.72 -12.36
C GLU A 89 -5.71 12.29 -12.52
N LEU A 90 -5.95 11.19 -13.22
CA LEU A 90 -7.28 10.66 -13.46
C LEU A 90 -7.95 10.12 -12.19
N LEU A 91 -7.16 9.48 -11.29
CA LEU A 91 -7.64 9.08 -9.96
C LEU A 91 -7.95 10.31 -9.09
N ASN A 92 -7.15 11.36 -9.24
CA ASN A 92 -7.36 12.61 -8.51
C ASN A 92 -8.62 13.36 -9.00
N GLU A 93 -8.87 13.39 -10.31
CA GLU A 93 -10.13 13.90 -10.87
C GLU A 93 -11.33 13.09 -10.38
N PHE A 94 -11.24 11.76 -10.40
CA PHE A 94 -12.30 10.88 -9.89
C PHE A 94 -12.58 11.13 -8.41
N LYS A 95 -11.52 11.29 -7.59
CA LYS A 95 -11.65 11.65 -6.17
C LYS A 95 -12.45 12.96 -6.00
N LYS A 96 -12.10 14.02 -6.76
CA LYS A 96 -12.79 15.31 -6.70
C LYS A 96 -14.27 15.15 -7.04
N LYS A 97 -14.59 14.45 -8.13
CA LYS A 97 -15.98 14.18 -8.52
C LYS A 97 -16.75 13.37 -7.48
N LEU A 98 -16.10 12.43 -6.83
CA LEU A 98 -16.69 11.65 -5.74
C LEU A 98 -17.00 12.54 -4.53
N ILE A 99 -16.10 13.48 -4.18
CA ILE A 99 -16.32 14.46 -3.11
C ILE A 99 -17.49 15.38 -3.48
N ASP A 100 -17.50 15.92 -4.69
CA ASP A 100 -18.59 16.80 -5.18
C ASP A 100 -19.94 16.06 -5.09
N TYR A 101 -19.99 14.80 -5.49
CA TYR A 101 -21.19 13.97 -5.39
C TYR A 101 -21.65 13.79 -3.93
N LEU A 102 -20.74 13.52 -3.01
CA LEU A 102 -21.04 13.31 -1.59
C LEU A 102 -21.50 14.58 -0.87
N LEU A 103 -21.09 15.75 -1.38
CA LEU A 103 -21.52 17.05 -0.86
C LEU A 103 -22.82 17.55 -1.53
N SER A 104 -23.26 16.90 -2.62
CA SER A 104 -24.49 17.28 -3.31
C SER A 104 -25.75 16.84 -2.54
N GLU A 105 -26.85 17.55 -2.76
CA GLU A 105 -28.15 17.20 -2.18
C GLU A 105 -28.67 15.84 -2.67
N GLU A 106 -28.30 15.44 -3.89
CA GLU A 106 -28.70 14.16 -4.48
C GLU A 106 -28.24 12.93 -3.67
N PHE A 107 -27.14 13.06 -2.92
CA PHE A 107 -26.64 11.99 -2.05
C PHE A 107 -27.59 11.70 -0.89
N PHE A 108 -28.30 12.70 -0.36
CA PHE A 108 -29.24 12.49 0.76
C PHE A 108 -30.42 11.60 0.37
N ASP A 109 -30.83 11.65 -0.88
CA ASP A 109 -31.94 10.84 -1.40
C ASP A 109 -31.50 9.46 -1.88
N ARG A 110 -30.22 9.31 -2.28
CA ARG A 110 -29.69 8.09 -2.90
C ARG A 110 -28.40 7.63 -2.25
N LYS A 111 -28.49 6.79 -1.24
CA LYS A 111 -27.32 6.22 -0.52
C LYS A 111 -26.46 5.25 -1.34
N ILE A 112 -26.73 5.06 -2.62
CA ILE A 112 -26.04 4.10 -3.49
C ILE A 112 -25.35 4.85 -4.61
N LEU A 113 -24.03 4.64 -4.72
CA LEU A 113 -23.23 5.14 -5.82
C LEU A 113 -23.52 4.31 -7.08
N GLU A 114 -24.29 4.85 -8.02
CA GLU A 114 -24.46 4.25 -9.33
C GLU A 114 -23.38 4.78 -10.29
N VAL A 115 -22.78 3.90 -11.09
CA VAL A 115 -21.77 4.24 -12.12
C VAL A 115 -22.31 5.29 -13.09
N LYS A 116 -23.63 5.33 -13.28
CA LYS A 116 -24.34 6.29 -14.15
C LYS A 116 -24.20 7.76 -13.75
N HIS A 117 -23.79 8.04 -12.50
CA HIS A 117 -23.59 9.42 -12.02
C HIS A 117 -22.25 10.01 -12.43
N PHE A 118 -21.37 9.19 -13.03
CA PHE A 118 -20.06 9.61 -13.47
C PHE A 118 -19.93 9.57 -14.98
N ASP A 119 -19.10 10.46 -15.51
CA ASP A 119 -18.75 10.48 -16.92
C ASP A 119 -18.21 9.12 -17.37
N GLN A 120 -18.46 8.73 -18.60
CA GLN A 120 -18.00 7.47 -19.20
C GLN A 120 -16.48 7.26 -19.07
N LYS A 121 -15.70 8.35 -19.00
CA LYS A 121 -14.24 8.30 -18.78
C LYS A 121 -13.86 7.60 -17.45
N PHE A 122 -14.74 7.64 -16.44
CA PHE A 122 -14.49 7.04 -15.13
C PHE A 122 -14.92 5.58 -15.02
N GLU A 123 -15.64 5.04 -15.99
CA GLU A 123 -16.07 3.65 -15.97
C GLU A 123 -14.88 2.68 -15.90
N ASN A 124 -13.85 2.93 -16.71
CA ASN A 124 -12.63 2.14 -16.69
C ASN A 124 -11.91 2.21 -15.35
N ILE A 125 -11.88 3.39 -14.72
CA ILE A 125 -11.27 3.59 -13.41
C ILE A 125 -12.04 2.83 -12.33
N ILE A 126 -13.36 2.92 -12.31
CA ILE A 126 -14.19 2.20 -11.35
C ILE A 126 -13.98 0.69 -11.49
N ASN A 127 -13.84 0.19 -12.71
CA ASN A 127 -13.50 -1.22 -12.96
C ASN A 127 -12.11 -1.57 -12.42
N VAL A 128 -11.11 -0.72 -12.61
CA VAL A 128 -9.76 -0.90 -12.05
C VAL A 128 -9.80 -0.88 -10.52
N ILE A 129 -10.50 0.08 -9.90
CA ILE A 129 -10.66 0.15 -8.44
C ILE A 129 -11.29 -1.15 -7.92
N LYS A 130 -12.36 -1.62 -8.54
CA LYS A 130 -13.07 -2.85 -8.14
C LYS A 130 -12.24 -4.13 -8.35
N SER A 131 -11.36 -4.17 -9.36
CA SER A 131 -10.57 -5.36 -9.69
C SER A 131 -9.24 -5.41 -8.95
N ASP A 132 -8.51 -4.29 -8.91
CA ASP A 132 -7.09 -4.26 -8.59
C ASP A 132 -6.78 -3.68 -7.19
N ALA A 133 -7.76 -3.09 -6.48
CA ALA A 133 -7.56 -2.59 -5.12
C ALA A 133 -7.20 -3.72 -4.14
N PRO A 134 -6.03 -3.67 -3.47
CA PRO A 134 -5.58 -4.74 -2.57
C PRO A 134 -6.50 -4.95 -1.36
N VAL A 135 -7.10 -3.89 -0.85
CA VAL A 135 -7.99 -3.93 0.32
C VAL A 135 -9.23 -4.83 0.11
N LYS A 136 -9.60 -5.07 -1.15
CA LYS A 136 -10.70 -5.98 -1.51
C LYS A 136 -10.58 -7.36 -0.87
N ILE A 137 -9.36 -7.85 -0.68
CA ILE A 137 -9.09 -9.17 -0.11
C ILE A 137 -9.47 -9.20 1.38
N ILE A 138 -9.15 -8.14 2.11
CA ILE A 138 -9.37 -8.05 3.56
C ILE A 138 -10.72 -7.41 3.93
N TYR A 139 -11.37 -6.73 2.96
CA TYR A 139 -12.62 -6.02 3.17
C TYR A 139 -13.81 -6.93 3.52
N LYS A 140 -13.83 -8.16 2.98
CA LYS A 140 -14.95 -9.10 3.18
C LYS A 140 -15.13 -9.43 4.66
N ASN A 141 -16.37 -9.37 5.13
CA ASN A 141 -16.79 -9.69 6.52
C ASN A 141 -16.21 -8.77 7.61
N LYS A 142 -15.81 -7.53 7.26
CA LYS A 142 -15.33 -6.53 8.21
C LYS A 142 -16.49 -5.69 8.75
N SER A 143 -16.43 -5.39 10.05
CA SER A 143 -17.33 -4.43 10.71
C SER A 143 -16.98 -3.00 10.28
N GLU A 144 -17.92 -2.06 10.47
CA GLU A 144 -17.71 -0.64 10.17
C GLU A 144 -16.48 -0.09 10.91
N ALA A 145 -16.32 -0.42 12.19
CA ALA A 145 -15.17 0.01 12.99
C ALA A 145 -13.82 -0.51 12.43
N GLU A 146 -13.78 -1.76 11.98
CA GLU A 146 -12.59 -2.33 11.34
C GLU A 146 -12.29 -1.66 10.00
N ILE A 147 -13.31 -1.30 9.22
CA ILE A 147 -13.16 -0.59 7.95
C ILE A 147 -12.58 0.80 8.18
N VAL A 148 -13.06 1.53 9.20
CA VAL A 148 -12.49 2.83 9.60
C VAL A 148 -11.03 2.69 10.01
N SER A 149 -10.69 1.64 10.77
CA SER A 149 -9.31 1.37 11.17
C SER A 149 -8.40 1.14 9.96
N ILE A 150 -8.83 0.28 9.02
CA ILE A 150 -8.10 0.01 7.78
C ILE A 150 -7.95 1.28 6.93
N PHE A 151 -9.00 2.09 6.85
CA PHE A 151 -8.97 3.35 6.14
C PHE A 151 -7.90 4.31 6.71
N ASN A 152 -7.90 4.50 8.03
CA ASN A 152 -6.92 5.35 8.71
C ASN A 152 -5.48 4.81 8.57
N GLU A 153 -5.29 3.49 8.62
CA GLU A 153 -3.99 2.86 8.40
C GLU A 153 -3.47 3.15 6.98
N ILE A 154 -4.32 3.01 5.96
CA ILE A 154 -3.93 3.31 4.57
C ILE A 154 -3.59 4.79 4.40
N LEU A 155 -4.34 5.71 5.02
CA LEU A 155 -4.03 7.14 5.00
C LEU A 155 -2.65 7.43 5.58
N ASN A 156 -2.37 6.92 6.78
CA ASN A 156 -1.08 7.08 7.45
C ASN A 156 0.08 6.51 6.60
N GLU A 157 -0.15 5.42 5.89
CA GLU A 157 0.86 4.84 5.01
C GLU A 157 1.12 5.70 3.76
N ILE A 158 0.09 6.33 3.18
CA ILE A 158 0.26 7.28 2.08
C ILE A 158 1.08 8.49 2.54
N GLU A 159 0.76 9.05 3.71
CA GLU A 159 1.52 10.16 4.28
C GLU A 159 2.98 9.79 4.51
N LYS A 160 3.24 8.59 5.03
CA LYS A 160 4.62 8.07 5.21
C LYS A 160 5.37 7.92 3.88
N ILE A 161 4.69 7.49 2.81
CA ILE A 161 5.29 7.40 1.47
C ILE A 161 5.65 8.79 0.95
N ASP A 162 4.74 9.77 1.08
CA ASP A 162 4.98 11.14 0.63
C ASP A 162 6.09 11.80 1.44
N LEU A 163 6.14 11.54 2.75
CA LEU A 163 7.20 12.02 3.63
C LEU A 163 8.57 11.44 3.22
N ARG A 164 8.66 10.15 2.91
CA ARG A 164 9.88 9.51 2.41
C ARG A 164 10.35 10.14 1.09
N LYS A 165 9.44 10.35 0.13
CA LYS A 165 9.77 11.01 -1.15
C LYS A 165 10.30 12.44 -0.94
N LYS A 166 9.73 13.20 0.03
CA LYS A 166 10.23 14.53 0.40
C LYS A 166 11.64 14.44 1.01
N ILE A 167 11.87 13.51 1.92
CA ILE A 167 13.19 13.27 2.55
C ILE A 167 14.23 12.95 1.47
N GLU A 168 13.98 12.02 0.57
CA GLU A 168 14.87 11.64 -0.54
C GLU A 168 15.21 12.85 -1.44
N SER A 169 14.20 13.66 -1.77
CA SER A 169 14.40 14.89 -2.56
C SER A 169 15.28 15.90 -1.82
N LEU A 170 15.07 16.09 -0.50
CA LEU A 170 15.88 16.99 0.31
C LEU A 170 17.31 16.46 0.51
N GLU A 171 17.48 15.17 0.72
CA GLU A 171 18.81 14.53 0.81
C GLU A 171 19.64 14.81 -0.45
N THR A 172 19.02 14.69 -1.62
CA THR A 172 19.66 15.01 -2.89
C THR A 172 20.06 16.48 -2.97
N LYS A 173 19.19 17.41 -2.54
CA LYS A 173 19.49 18.86 -2.54
C LYS A 173 20.59 19.21 -1.54
N VAL A 174 20.53 18.66 -0.33
CA VAL A 174 21.57 18.86 0.71
C VAL A 174 22.92 18.32 0.27
N SER A 175 22.95 17.18 -0.45
CA SER A 175 24.21 16.63 -0.99
C SER A 175 24.83 17.49 -2.06
N LEU A 176 24.04 18.25 -2.81
CA LEU A 176 24.52 19.17 -3.85
C LEU A 176 24.90 20.55 -3.29
N ASN A 177 24.15 21.04 -2.33
CA ASN A 177 24.37 22.32 -1.66
C ASN A 177 24.18 22.15 -0.15
N LEU A 178 25.27 22.33 0.62
CA LEU A 178 25.23 22.32 2.09
C LEU A 178 24.57 23.63 2.56
N ASP A 179 23.23 23.63 2.63
CA ASP A 179 22.42 24.70 3.18
C ASP A 179 21.90 24.28 4.56
N GLU A 180 22.19 25.06 5.59
CA GLU A 180 21.80 24.79 6.98
C GLU A 180 20.27 24.72 7.15
N LYS A 181 19.50 25.52 6.39
CA LYS A 181 18.04 25.49 6.44
C LYS A 181 17.50 24.18 5.88
N LEU A 182 18.01 23.73 4.72
CA LEU A 182 17.61 22.46 4.12
C LEU A 182 17.97 21.27 5.02
N TYR A 183 19.13 21.35 5.70
CA TYR A 183 19.54 20.31 6.64
C TYR A 183 18.64 20.27 7.88
N THR A 184 18.25 21.41 8.41
CA THR A 184 17.31 21.48 9.55
C THR A 184 15.94 20.94 9.18
N GLU A 185 15.42 21.27 7.99
CA GLU A 185 14.17 20.74 7.46
C GLU A 185 14.24 19.22 7.31
N LEU A 186 15.34 18.69 6.74
CA LEU A 186 15.56 17.26 6.59
C LEU A 186 15.53 16.54 7.95
N LEU A 187 16.18 17.08 8.99
CA LEU A 187 16.15 16.51 10.33
C LEU A 187 14.73 16.50 10.92
N SER A 188 13.98 17.57 10.71
CA SER A 188 12.58 17.67 11.17
C SER A 188 11.71 16.58 10.54
N LEU A 189 11.78 16.40 9.20
CA LEU A 189 11.01 15.38 8.50
C LEU A 189 11.41 13.94 8.89
N ARG A 190 12.71 13.70 9.09
CA ARG A 190 13.19 12.39 9.60
C ARG A 190 12.67 12.08 11.01
N ASN A 191 12.55 13.09 11.87
CA ASN A 191 11.99 12.92 13.21
C ASN A 191 10.48 12.63 13.14
N GLN A 192 9.74 13.32 12.26
CA GLN A 192 8.33 13.00 12.01
C GLN A 192 8.13 11.55 11.56
N LEU A 193 8.98 11.06 10.65
CA LEU A 193 8.89 9.68 10.16
C LEU A 193 9.17 8.63 11.24
N LYS A 194 9.96 8.96 12.28
CA LYS A 194 10.29 8.06 13.40
C LYS A 194 9.23 8.07 14.49
N GLY A 195 8.54 9.18 14.65
CA GLY A 195 7.56 9.39 15.75
C GLY A 195 6.12 9.00 15.41
N GLY A 196 5.81 8.75 14.13
CA GLY A 196 4.53 8.22 13.65
C GLY A 196 4.66 6.74 13.27
#